data_c87dafca33d79c66871872091b7fbbf8
#
_entry.id   c87dafca33d79c66871872091b7fbbf8
#
_cell.length_a   1.000
_cell.length_b   1.000
_cell.length_c   1.000
_cell.angle_alpha   90.00
_cell.angle_beta   90.00
_cell.angle_gamma   90.00
#
_symmetry.space_group_name_H-M   'P 1'
#
loop_
_entity.id
_entity.type
_entity.pdbx_description
1 polymer ?
#
loop_
_entity_poly.entity_id
_entity_poly.type
_entity_poly.pdbx_seq_one_letter_code
_entity_poly.pdbx_strand_id
1 'polypeptide(L)'
;GIIDAIARVSAVVSSSGAVRVATEAEPAWSSAAPVVDAIDGWLGGLSRACGGREVGGALREVLGGLLRPATPADMAAARAIRAAIESLESLPGRLDDGLAAPEGLRLVHGALATAELPAEGGTDGVELMGWLEAGIDDAPHLVLTSMNEGIVPEGASTDPWLPDSARERLGMSCARRRRARDAWILHGLVARKRSIRLVAGRVTADGEPMRPSRLLLGCSGDALAARVLRLADEPGPSAARWSASAPAEGQFAPSIVPEGASAVGTISVTGFRDWFESPALVRLKRDPRLRLEEPSAAGDELDPMGFGSLVHAALERWGLDECARAVPTVDASAVERDVLAAFDEVRATMFSRAVRGAYEVQFALACERLRAFALHQARWASQGWKVARVELGFGIGGPGGIEAPLIGDASLRLTGRIDRVDLHPEHGHAALDYKTSSEAPDPDRSHRRRDGRWIDLQLPLYRVLLRSIGIAVAPTRLGYFALPSNPDAAGLRMAHGWDEAVVSDAEEEARRIARLIEAGQFDDDGSWRPDPERHAFAPIWGVGMRGLRGGVRP
;
A
#
# COMPACT_ATOMS: atom_id res chain seq x y z
N GLY A 1 -1.77 -28.66 2.61
CA GLY A 1 -0.46 -28.05 2.43
C GLY A 1 0.08 -27.43 3.72
N ILE A 2 0.62 -26.22 3.65
CA ILE A 2 1.29 -25.53 4.79
C ILE A 2 0.30 -25.22 5.91
N ILE A 3 -0.93 -24.84 5.58
CA ILE A 3 -2.01 -24.59 6.57
C ILE A 3 -2.34 -25.86 7.36
N ASP A 4 -2.38 -27.00 6.68
CA ASP A 4 -2.57 -28.30 7.34
C ASP A 4 -1.38 -28.67 8.25
N ALA A 5 -0.16 -28.26 7.89
CA ALA A 5 1.01 -28.48 8.72
C ALA A 5 0.93 -27.65 10.01
N ILE A 6 0.52 -26.37 9.92
CA ILE A 6 0.33 -25.49 11.10
C ILE A 6 -0.80 -26.02 11.99
N ALA A 7 -1.91 -26.48 11.41
CA ALA A 7 -3.00 -27.10 12.16
C ALA A 7 -2.56 -28.40 12.87
N ARG A 8 -1.73 -29.22 12.22
CA ARG A 8 -1.17 -30.42 12.83
C ARG A 8 -0.20 -30.10 13.96
N VAL A 9 0.66 -29.09 13.78
CA VAL A 9 1.56 -28.60 14.84
C VAL A 9 0.73 -28.11 16.04
N SER A 10 -0.35 -27.37 15.82
CA SER A 10 -1.24 -26.92 16.90
C SER A 10 -1.91 -28.09 17.64
N ALA A 11 -2.32 -29.13 16.92
CA ALA A 11 -2.91 -30.33 17.53
C ALA A 11 -1.86 -31.12 18.35
N VAL A 12 -0.62 -31.24 17.86
CA VAL A 12 0.47 -31.92 18.55
C VAL A 12 0.89 -31.13 19.80
N VAL A 13 1.01 -29.82 19.74
CA VAL A 13 1.31 -28.98 20.91
C VAL A 13 0.24 -29.12 21.99
N SER A 14 -1.03 -29.21 21.58
CA SER A 14 -2.14 -29.40 22.53
C SER A 14 -2.21 -30.81 23.14
N SER A 15 -1.64 -31.80 22.47
CA SER A 15 -1.68 -33.23 22.89
C SER A 15 -0.37 -33.75 23.47
N SER A 16 0.76 -33.01 23.37
CA SER A 16 2.07 -33.47 23.82
C SER A 16 2.10 -33.83 25.29
N GLY A 17 1.44 -33.06 26.15
CA GLY A 17 1.30 -33.36 27.58
C GLY A 17 0.56 -34.68 27.85
N ALA A 18 -0.50 -34.99 27.09
CA ALA A 18 -1.26 -36.24 27.25
C ALA A 18 -0.47 -37.45 26.77
N VAL A 19 0.31 -37.29 25.68
CA VAL A 19 1.19 -38.37 25.17
C VAL A 19 2.31 -38.67 26.14
N ARG A 20 2.91 -37.65 26.77
CA ARG A 20 3.97 -37.81 27.77
C ARG A 20 3.50 -38.57 29.02
N VAL A 21 2.30 -38.21 29.51
CA VAL A 21 1.68 -38.95 30.63
C VAL A 21 1.42 -40.42 30.27
N ALA A 22 0.99 -40.71 29.05
CA ALA A 22 0.78 -42.07 28.58
C ALA A 22 2.10 -42.87 28.48
N THR A 23 3.20 -42.24 27.99
CA THR A 23 4.53 -42.90 27.86
C THR A 23 5.18 -43.21 29.19
N GLU A 24 4.89 -42.46 30.25
CA GLU A 24 5.37 -42.70 31.61
C GLU A 24 4.57 -43.80 32.34
N ALA A 25 3.31 -44.03 31.93
CA ALA A 25 2.38 -44.93 32.61
C ALA A 25 2.39 -46.38 32.09
N GLU A 26 2.83 -46.65 30.85
CA GLU A 26 2.81 -47.97 30.25
C GLU A 26 4.15 -48.39 29.61
N PRO A 27 4.71 -49.57 29.96
CA PRO A 27 5.97 -50.09 29.38
C PRO A 27 5.93 -50.26 27.85
N ALA A 28 4.78 -50.49 27.28
CA ALA A 28 4.60 -50.63 25.83
C ALA A 28 4.93 -49.36 25.05
N TRP A 29 4.84 -48.18 25.68
CA TRP A 29 5.14 -46.87 25.08
C TRP A 29 6.57 -46.38 25.24
N SER A 30 7.39 -47.15 25.97
CA SER A 30 8.80 -46.76 26.21
C SER A 30 9.63 -46.64 24.92
N SER A 31 9.25 -47.36 23.85
CA SER A 31 9.89 -47.24 22.55
C SER A 31 9.53 -45.91 21.81
N ALA A 32 8.45 -45.27 22.20
CA ALA A 32 8.03 -43.96 21.63
C ALA A 32 8.66 -42.77 22.38
N ALA A 33 9.21 -42.96 23.60
CA ALA A 33 9.78 -41.90 24.42
C ALA A 33 10.83 -41.05 23.68
N PRO A 34 11.80 -41.60 22.93
CA PRO A 34 12.77 -40.80 22.21
C PRO A 34 12.17 -39.92 21.13
N VAL A 35 11.06 -40.36 20.53
CA VAL A 35 10.31 -39.58 19.50
C VAL A 35 9.58 -38.44 20.19
N VAL A 36 8.95 -38.70 21.33
CA VAL A 36 8.24 -37.68 22.12
C VAL A 36 9.24 -36.64 22.64
N ASP A 37 10.39 -37.07 23.17
CA ASP A 37 11.44 -36.17 23.64
C ASP A 37 12.02 -35.31 22.49
N ALA A 38 12.17 -35.87 21.29
CA ALA A 38 12.60 -35.11 20.11
C ALA A 38 11.56 -34.08 19.69
N ILE A 39 10.27 -34.44 19.72
CA ILE A 39 9.16 -33.52 19.42
C ILE A 39 9.06 -32.43 20.49
N ASP A 40 9.15 -32.78 21.77
CA ASP A 40 9.14 -31.84 22.88
C ASP A 40 10.37 -30.92 22.85
N GLY A 41 11.54 -31.43 22.51
CA GLY A 41 12.73 -30.61 22.30
C GLY A 41 12.55 -29.61 21.16
N TRP A 42 11.91 -30.03 20.10
CA TRP A 42 11.66 -29.19 18.93
C TRP A 42 10.55 -28.16 19.15
N LEU A 43 9.45 -28.52 19.83
CA LEU A 43 8.30 -27.67 20.12
C LEU A 43 8.38 -26.98 21.50
N GLY A 44 9.32 -27.37 22.34
CA GLY A 44 9.39 -26.92 23.72
C GLY A 44 9.62 -25.41 23.88
N GLY A 45 10.27 -24.76 22.92
CA GLY A 45 10.34 -23.30 22.83
C GLY A 45 8.97 -22.67 22.66
N LEU A 46 8.17 -23.21 21.74
CA LEU A 46 6.84 -22.71 21.43
C LEU A 46 5.83 -22.97 22.58
N SER A 47 5.88 -24.16 23.21
CA SER A 47 4.95 -24.51 24.29
C SER A 47 5.14 -23.68 25.56
N ARG A 48 6.33 -23.13 25.79
CA ARG A 48 6.67 -22.29 26.95
C ARG A 48 6.59 -20.79 26.67
N ALA A 49 6.50 -20.42 25.38
CA ALA A 49 6.49 -19.03 24.97
C ALA A 49 5.21 -18.31 25.45
N CYS A 50 5.38 -17.12 25.98
CA CYS A 50 4.31 -16.25 26.43
C CYS A 50 4.57 -14.84 25.91
N GLY A 51 3.54 -14.24 25.30
CA GLY A 51 3.67 -12.98 24.58
C GLY A 51 3.98 -13.16 23.10
N GLY A 52 3.52 -12.22 22.27
CA GLY A 52 3.60 -12.30 20.81
C GLY A 52 5.04 -12.38 20.31
N ARG A 53 5.96 -11.68 20.95
CA ARG A 53 7.38 -11.70 20.59
C ARG A 53 8.04 -13.07 20.84
N GLU A 54 7.78 -13.70 21.99
CA GLU A 54 8.33 -15.01 22.29
C GLU A 54 7.68 -16.10 21.44
N VAL A 55 6.35 -16.04 21.27
CA VAL A 55 5.60 -16.97 20.42
C VAL A 55 6.03 -16.83 18.96
N GLY A 56 6.18 -15.59 18.46
CA GLY A 56 6.65 -15.32 17.10
C GLY A 56 8.08 -15.83 16.87
N GLY A 57 8.99 -15.57 17.81
CA GLY A 57 10.37 -16.06 17.77
C GLY A 57 10.45 -17.60 17.74
N ALA A 58 9.69 -18.28 18.60
CA ALA A 58 9.61 -19.73 18.64
C ALA A 58 8.99 -20.32 17.36
N LEU A 59 7.94 -19.68 16.81
CA LEU A 59 7.35 -20.07 15.52
C LEU A 59 8.35 -19.92 14.37
N ARG A 60 9.12 -18.87 14.37
CA ARG A 60 10.17 -18.63 13.36
C ARG A 60 11.24 -19.72 13.39
N GLU A 61 11.66 -20.14 14.57
CA GLU A 61 12.63 -21.22 14.75
C GLU A 61 12.06 -22.56 14.25
N VAL A 62 10.86 -22.93 14.68
CA VAL A 62 10.18 -24.18 14.26
C VAL A 62 9.98 -24.21 12.74
N LEU A 63 9.40 -23.14 12.17
CA LEU A 63 9.10 -23.08 10.74
C LEU A 63 10.38 -22.93 9.89
N GLY A 64 11.39 -22.20 10.37
CA GLY A 64 12.69 -22.09 9.72
C GLY A 64 13.42 -23.43 9.61
N GLY A 65 13.19 -24.35 10.56
CA GLY A 65 13.67 -25.73 10.49
C GLY A 65 12.95 -26.59 9.44
N LEU A 66 11.68 -26.30 9.16
CA LEU A 66 10.80 -27.12 8.30
C LEU A 66 10.72 -26.60 6.87
N LEU A 67 10.61 -25.29 6.69
CA LEU A 67 10.34 -24.68 5.40
C LEU A 67 11.59 -24.65 4.53
N ARG A 68 11.49 -25.19 3.33
CA ARG A 68 12.51 -25.16 2.28
C ARG A 68 11.85 -24.68 0.98
N PRO A 69 11.63 -23.34 0.85
CA PRO A 69 11.00 -22.80 -0.34
C PRO A 69 11.87 -23.08 -1.56
N ALA A 70 11.30 -23.74 -2.55
CA ALA A 70 11.99 -24.13 -3.78
C ALA A 70 11.42 -23.43 -5.02
N THR A 71 10.16 -22.99 -4.95
CA THR A 71 9.48 -22.32 -6.07
C THR A 71 9.17 -20.86 -5.74
N PRO A 72 8.87 -20.00 -6.74
CA PRO A 72 8.37 -18.65 -6.49
C PRO A 72 7.11 -18.61 -5.62
N ALA A 73 6.21 -19.58 -5.79
CA ALA A 73 5.00 -19.72 -4.96
C ALA A 73 5.35 -20.06 -3.50
N ASP A 74 6.32 -20.97 -3.27
CA ASP A 74 6.81 -21.27 -1.92
C ASP A 74 7.44 -20.04 -1.26
N MET A 75 8.17 -19.24 -2.04
CA MET A 75 8.76 -17.99 -1.56
C MET A 75 7.70 -16.95 -1.21
N ALA A 76 6.61 -16.87 -1.99
CA ALA A 76 5.49 -15.99 -1.67
C ALA A 76 4.78 -16.45 -0.39
N ALA A 77 4.52 -17.75 -0.24
CA ALA A 77 3.95 -18.32 0.98
C ALA A 77 4.85 -18.10 2.20
N ALA A 78 6.17 -18.28 2.06
CA ALA A 78 7.12 -18.03 3.13
C ALA A 78 7.15 -16.54 3.56
N ARG A 79 6.99 -15.61 2.62
CA ARG A 79 6.85 -14.18 2.93
C ARG A 79 5.57 -13.88 3.69
N ALA A 80 4.43 -14.45 3.28
CA ALA A 80 3.16 -14.28 3.98
C ALA A 80 3.24 -14.81 5.43
N ILE A 81 3.84 -15.99 5.62
CA ILE A 81 4.06 -16.56 6.96
C ILE A 81 4.94 -15.63 7.80
N ARG A 82 6.02 -15.14 7.23
CA ARG A 82 6.90 -14.20 7.94
C ARG A 82 6.18 -12.92 8.33
N ALA A 83 5.41 -12.33 7.43
CA ALA A 83 4.65 -11.12 7.72
C ALA A 83 3.61 -11.34 8.84
N ALA A 84 2.92 -12.49 8.84
CA ALA A 84 1.99 -12.84 9.91
C ALA A 84 2.69 -13.00 11.27
N ILE A 85 3.89 -13.59 11.30
CA ILE A 85 4.70 -13.70 12.53
C ILE A 85 5.20 -12.33 12.98
N GLU A 86 5.69 -11.49 12.08
CA GLU A 86 6.14 -10.13 12.39
C GLU A 86 5.01 -9.27 12.95
N SER A 87 3.78 -9.43 12.43
CA SER A 87 2.59 -8.80 12.97
C SER A 87 2.32 -9.23 14.41
N LEU A 88 2.47 -10.51 14.73
CA LEU A 88 2.33 -11.05 16.07
C LEU A 88 3.43 -10.50 17.01
N GLU A 89 4.68 -10.44 16.56
CA GLU A 89 5.83 -9.93 17.32
C GLU A 89 5.72 -8.42 17.61
N SER A 90 4.98 -7.70 16.78
CA SER A 90 4.77 -6.26 16.90
C SER A 90 3.56 -5.87 17.75
N LEU A 91 2.88 -6.82 18.39
CA LEU A 91 1.76 -6.51 19.27
C LEU A 91 2.17 -5.56 20.39
N PRO A 92 1.39 -4.49 20.64
CA PRO A 92 1.64 -3.60 21.78
C PRO A 92 1.55 -4.36 23.10
N GLY A 93 2.38 -3.97 24.10
CA GLY A 93 2.51 -4.68 25.37
C GLY A 93 1.20 -4.98 26.09
N ARG A 94 0.18 -4.11 25.96
CA ARG A 94 -1.15 -4.36 26.54
C ARG A 94 -1.92 -5.51 25.89
N LEU A 95 -1.63 -5.83 24.62
CA LEU A 95 -2.21 -6.95 23.89
C LEU A 95 -1.29 -8.16 23.90
N ASP A 96 -0.03 -7.95 24.28
CA ASP A 96 1.02 -8.95 24.37
C ASP A 96 1.03 -9.68 25.73
N ASP A 97 0.61 -8.98 26.81
CA ASP A 97 0.62 -9.52 28.15
C ASP A 97 -0.26 -10.76 28.28
N GLY A 98 0.39 -11.91 28.49
CA GLY A 98 -0.28 -13.18 28.73
C GLY A 98 -0.74 -13.94 27.49
N LEU A 99 -0.39 -13.51 26.27
CA LEU A 99 -0.73 -14.22 25.05
C LEU A 99 -0.04 -15.61 25.05
N ALA A 100 -0.85 -16.66 25.19
CA ALA A 100 -0.35 -18.03 25.15
C ALA A 100 -0.08 -18.50 23.70
N ALA A 101 0.84 -19.45 23.53
CA ALA A 101 1.20 -19.98 22.21
C ALA A 101 0.01 -20.45 21.36
N PRO A 102 -1.03 -21.14 21.89
CA PRO A 102 -2.21 -21.52 21.09
C PRO A 102 -3.00 -20.32 20.56
N GLU A 103 -3.01 -19.20 21.28
CA GLU A 103 -3.68 -17.98 20.86
C GLU A 103 -2.88 -17.25 19.77
N GLY A 104 -1.56 -17.15 19.95
CA GLY A 104 -0.67 -16.64 18.94
C GLY A 104 -0.73 -17.43 17.63
N LEU A 105 -0.77 -18.77 17.72
CA LEU A 105 -0.98 -19.64 16.55
C LEU A 105 -2.31 -19.39 15.86
N ARG A 106 -3.41 -19.17 16.62
CA ARG A 106 -4.72 -18.83 16.03
C ARG A 106 -4.69 -17.49 15.31
N LEU A 107 -4.00 -16.49 15.85
CA LEU A 107 -3.82 -15.19 15.20
C LEU A 107 -3.04 -15.30 13.89
N VAL A 108 -1.91 -16.00 13.91
CA VAL A 108 -1.12 -16.27 12.69
C VAL A 108 -1.93 -17.06 11.66
N HIS A 109 -2.64 -18.11 12.09
CA HIS A 109 -3.50 -18.86 11.19
C HIS A 109 -4.62 -18.00 10.59
N GLY A 110 -5.27 -17.15 11.39
CA GLY A 110 -6.29 -16.21 10.92
C GLY A 110 -5.76 -15.24 9.87
N ALA A 111 -4.58 -14.67 10.09
CA ALA A 111 -3.90 -13.81 9.12
C ALA A 111 -3.56 -14.55 7.82
N LEU A 112 -3.11 -15.80 7.92
CA LEU A 112 -2.79 -16.62 6.73
C LEU A 112 -4.03 -17.09 5.98
N ALA A 113 -5.15 -17.29 6.66
CA ALA A 113 -6.41 -17.69 6.02
C ALA A 113 -6.97 -16.61 5.08
N THR A 114 -6.61 -15.35 5.31
CA THR A 114 -7.01 -14.20 4.48
C THR A 114 -5.90 -13.71 3.56
N ALA A 115 -4.69 -14.31 3.64
CA ALA A 115 -3.58 -13.91 2.81
C ALA A 115 -3.77 -14.36 1.35
N GLU A 116 -3.73 -13.41 0.44
CA GLU A 116 -3.75 -13.69 -0.99
C GLU A 116 -2.33 -13.96 -1.47
N LEU A 117 -2.11 -15.11 -2.09
CA LEU A 117 -0.85 -15.44 -2.75
C LEU A 117 -0.98 -15.14 -4.24
N PRO A 118 0.04 -14.48 -4.84
CA PRO A 118 0.04 -14.27 -6.27
C PRO A 118 -0.12 -15.60 -7.00
N ALA A 119 -1.16 -15.73 -7.82
CA ALA A 119 -1.28 -16.86 -8.71
C ALA A 119 -0.12 -16.81 -9.72
N GLU A 120 0.54 -17.94 -9.96
CA GLU A 120 1.45 -18.05 -11.10
C GLU A 120 0.61 -17.87 -12.37
N GLY A 121 0.62 -16.64 -12.91
CA GLY A 121 -0.14 -16.28 -14.09
C GLY A 121 0.40 -17.01 -15.31
N GLY A 122 -0.26 -18.09 -15.72
CA GLY A 122 -0.12 -18.62 -17.06
C GLY A 122 -0.60 -17.55 -18.06
N THR A 123 0.22 -17.27 -19.07
CA THR A 123 -0.11 -16.26 -20.12
C THR A 123 -1.19 -16.72 -21.09
N ASP A 124 -1.60 -17.98 -21.03
CA ASP A 124 -2.47 -18.64 -22.01
C ASP A 124 -3.87 -19.00 -21.46
N GLY A 125 -4.25 -18.48 -20.30
CA GLY A 125 -5.53 -18.72 -19.67
C GLY A 125 -6.62 -17.73 -20.08
N VAL A 126 -7.88 -18.10 -19.82
CA VAL A 126 -9.00 -17.16 -19.82
C VAL A 126 -8.97 -16.44 -18.48
N GLU A 127 -8.87 -15.12 -18.52
CA GLU A 127 -8.90 -14.30 -17.31
C GLU A 127 -10.32 -14.23 -16.74
N LEU A 128 -10.46 -14.52 -15.45
CA LEU A 128 -11.71 -14.38 -14.70
C LEU A 128 -11.62 -13.14 -13.82
N MET A 129 -12.55 -12.23 -14.02
CA MET A 129 -12.58 -10.96 -13.29
C MET A 129 -13.97 -10.65 -12.73
N GLY A 130 -14.02 -9.79 -11.73
CA GLY A 130 -15.27 -9.29 -11.17
C GLY A 130 -15.98 -8.31 -12.11
N TRP A 131 -17.30 -8.14 -11.89
CA TRP A 131 -18.13 -7.23 -12.68
C TRP A 131 -17.58 -5.80 -12.72
N LEU A 132 -17.09 -5.28 -11.59
CA LEU A 132 -16.59 -3.91 -11.50
C LEU A 132 -15.27 -3.74 -12.26
N GLU A 133 -14.44 -4.76 -12.30
CA GLU A 133 -13.16 -4.79 -13.01
C GLU A 133 -13.35 -4.90 -14.52
N ALA A 134 -14.42 -5.57 -14.98
CA ALA A 134 -14.73 -5.69 -16.40
C ALA A 134 -14.84 -4.32 -17.10
N GLY A 135 -15.17 -3.27 -16.36
CA GLY A 135 -15.28 -1.88 -16.89
C GLY A 135 -13.93 -1.28 -17.31
N ILE A 136 -12.83 -1.75 -16.75
CA ILE A 136 -11.46 -1.25 -17.03
C ILE A 136 -10.63 -2.22 -17.88
N ASP A 137 -11.10 -3.44 -18.11
CA ASP A 137 -10.47 -4.43 -18.98
C ASP A 137 -10.45 -3.98 -20.44
N ASP A 138 -9.35 -4.21 -21.14
CA ASP A 138 -9.16 -3.83 -22.54
C ASP A 138 -9.28 -4.98 -23.55
N ALA A 139 -9.44 -6.23 -23.08
CA ALA A 139 -9.62 -7.38 -23.95
C ALA A 139 -10.74 -7.11 -24.99
N PRO A 140 -10.49 -7.40 -26.29
CA PRO A 140 -11.45 -7.08 -27.34
C PRO A 140 -12.72 -7.95 -27.30
N HIS A 141 -12.63 -9.11 -26.67
CA HIS A 141 -13.72 -10.08 -26.54
C HIS A 141 -14.01 -10.34 -25.07
N LEU A 142 -15.27 -10.27 -24.68
CA LEU A 142 -15.69 -10.41 -23.29
C LEU A 142 -16.92 -11.33 -23.21
N VAL A 143 -16.90 -12.23 -22.23
CA VAL A 143 -18.08 -13.04 -21.85
C VAL A 143 -18.50 -12.62 -20.44
N LEU A 144 -19.66 -12.00 -20.33
CA LEU A 144 -20.26 -11.61 -19.06
C LEU A 144 -21.26 -12.67 -18.63
N THR A 145 -20.97 -13.39 -17.60
CA THR A 145 -21.87 -14.37 -16.97
C THR A 145 -22.72 -13.72 -15.89
N SER A 146 -23.70 -14.46 -15.37
CA SER A 146 -24.55 -14.01 -14.25
C SER A 146 -25.29 -12.70 -14.49
N MET A 147 -25.66 -12.42 -15.76
CA MET A 147 -26.47 -11.27 -16.13
C MET A 147 -27.93 -11.47 -15.69
N ASN A 148 -28.12 -11.65 -14.39
CA ASN A 148 -29.38 -11.96 -13.76
C ASN A 148 -29.84 -10.86 -12.81
N GLU A 149 -31.16 -10.72 -12.69
CA GLU A 149 -31.78 -9.80 -11.73
C GLU A 149 -31.39 -10.16 -10.31
N GLY A 150 -30.95 -9.17 -9.53
CA GLY A 150 -30.47 -9.37 -8.17
C GLY A 150 -28.97 -9.67 -8.06
N ILE A 151 -28.30 -9.99 -9.19
CA ILE A 151 -26.84 -10.16 -9.27
C ILE A 151 -26.22 -8.96 -9.97
N VAL A 152 -26.59 -8.69 -11.23
CA VAL A 152 -26.19 -7.50 -11.97
C VAL A 152 -27.45 -6.88 -12.61
N PRO A 153 -27.98 -5.80 -12.06
CA PRO A 153 -27.56 -5.09 -10.85
C PRO A 153 -27.93 -5.86 -9.56
N GLU A 154 -27.08 -5.68 -8.55
CA GLU A 154 -27.35 -6.20 -7.21
C GLU A 154 -28.67 -5.66 -6.66
N GLY A 155 -29.44 -6.52 -6.01
CA GLY A 155 -30.76 -6.20 -5.45
C GLY A 155 -30.73 -5.11 -4.37
N ALA A 156 -31.92 -4.71 -3.92
CA ALA A 156 -32.06 -3.81 -2.80
C ALA A 156 -31.54 -4.47 -1.50
N SER A 157 -30.96 -3.67 -0.61
CA SER A 157 -30.56 -4.15 0.69
C SER A 157 -31.78 -4.63 1.49
N THR A 158 -31.72 -5.83 2.02
CA THR A 158 -32.72 -6.40 2.94
C THR A 158 -32.42 -6.05 4.40
N ASP A 159 -31.41 -5.22 4.67
CA ASP A 159 -31.05 -4.79 6.02
C ASP A 159 -32.22 -4.01 6.66
N PRO A 160 -32.84 -4.54 7.72
CA PRO A 160 -34.00 -3.88 8.35
C PRO A 160 -33.63 -2.60 9.10
N TRP A 161 -32.38 -2.46 9.52
CA TRP A 161 -31.89 -1.29 10.27
C TRP A 161 -31.52 -0.15 9.34
N LEU A 162 -31.03 -0.44 8.13
CA LEU A 162 -30.59 0.56 7.17
C LEU A 162 -31.12 0.23 5.77
N PRO A 163 -32.41 0.40 5.53
CA PRO A 163 -33.02 0.12 4.23
C PRO A 163 -32.53 1.11 3.16
N ASP A 164 -32.65 0.72 1.88
CA ASP A 164 -32.16 1.51 0.74
C ASP A 164 -32.67 2.97 0.72
N SER A 165 -33.90 3.22 1.19
CA SER A 165 -34.44 4.58 1.30
C SER A 165 -33.71 5.45 2.33
N ALA A 166 -33.22 4.85 3.41
CA ALA A 166 -32.38 5.55 4.39
C ALA A 166 -30.96 5.75 3.85
N ARG A 167 -30.39 4.74 3.19
CA ARG A 167 -29.06 4.83 2.52
C ARG A 167 -29.05 5.96 1.49
N GLU A 168 -30.09 6.09 0.69
CA GLU A 168 -30.21 7.14 -0.31
C GLU A 168 -30.22 8.54 0.31
N ARG A 169 -30.98 8.74 1.39
CA ARG A 169 -31.03 10.03 2.12
C ARG A 169 -29.69 10.38 2.76
N LEU A 170 -28.93 9.38 3.22
CA LEU A 170 -27.61 9.53 3.81
C LEU A 170 -26.47 9.64 2.77
N GLY A 171 -26.81 9.60 1.47
CA GLY A 171 -25.80 9.66 0.43
C GLY A 171 -24.98 8.36 0.24
N MET A 172 -25.36 7.27 0.93
CA MET A 172 -24.69 5.98 0.88
C MET A 172 -25.01 5.20 -0.42
N SER A 173 -24.28 4.11 -0.64
CA SER A 173 -24.57 3.17 -1.73
C SER A 173 -25.96 2.55 -1.54
N CYS A 174 -26.82 2.65 -2.56
CA CYS A 174 -28.18 2.12 -2.60
C CYS A 174 -28.44 1.45 -3.96
N ALA A 175 -29.50 0.65 -4.08
CA ALA A 175 -29.82 -0.07 -5.31
C ALA A 175 -29.93 0.86 -6.53
N ARG A 176 -30.43 2.08 -6.38
CA ARG A 176 -30.52 3.06 -7.46
C ARG A 176 -29.14 3.47 -7.98
N ARG A 177 -28.20 3.75 -7.09
CA ARG A 177 -26.81 4.12 -7.45
C ARG A 177 -26.08 2.93 -8.07
N ARG A 178 -26.20 1.74 -7.47
CA ARG A 178 -25.63 0.51 -8.03
C ARG A 178 -26.14 0.23 -9.44
N ARG A 179 -27.45 0.32 -9.65
CA ARG A 179 -28.03 0.16 -10.98
C ARG A 179 -27.52 1.20 -11.99
N ALA A 180 -27.38 2.45 -11.58
CA ALA A 180 -26.85 3.50 -12.47
C ALA A 180 -25.39 3.23 -12.85
N ARG A 181 -24.57 2.85 -11.89
CA ARG A 181 -23.16 2.43 -12.10
C ARG A 181 -23.10 1.24 -13.07
N ASP A 182 -23.88 0.19 -12.81
CA ASP A 182 -23.85 -1.04 -13.60
C ASP A 182 -24.37 -0.82 -15.02
N ALA A 183 -25.37 0.06 -15.19
CA ALA A 183 -25.82 0.51 -16.51
C ALA A 183 -24.72 1.28 -17.26
N TRP A 184 -24.00 2.14 -16.57
CA TRP A 184 -22.89 2.90 -17.14
C TRP A 184 -21.74 1.98 -17.56
N ILE A 185 -21.35 1.00 -16.70
CA ILE A 185 -20.33 -0.01 -17.04
C ILE A 185 -20.74 -0.79 -18.28
N LEU A 186 -21.97 -1.35 -18.30
CA LEU A 186 -22.46 -2.12 -19.43
C LEU A 186 -22.47 -1.30 -20.72
N HIS A 187 -22.92 -0.03 -20.65
CA HIS A 187 -22.91 0.88 -21.80
C HIS A 187 -21.49 1.11 -22.33
N GLY A 188 -20.55 1.38 -21.43
CA GLY A 188 -19.14 1.56 -21.79
C GLY A 188 -18.50 0.32 -22.41
N LEU A 189 -18.83 -0.87 -21.90
CA LEU A 189 -18.37 -2.13 -22.47
C LEU A 189 -18.92 -2.36 -23.88
N VAL A 190 -20.24 -2.18 -24.06
CA VAL A 190 -20.87 -2.34 -25.38
C VAL A 190 -20.31 -1.36 -26.41
N ALA A 191 -19.94 -0.14 -25.99
CA ALA A 191 -19.37 0.87 -26.88
C ALA A 191 -17.90 0.58 -27.30
N ARG A 192 -17.13 -0.11 -26.45
CA ARG A 192 -15.67 -0.28 -26.62
C ARG A 192 -15.25 -1.64 -27.13
N LYS A 193 -15.96 -2.70 -26.77
CA LYS A 193 -15.59 -4.09 -27.08
C LYS A 193 -16.02 -4.47 -28.51
N ARG A 194 -15.17 -5.25 -29.19
CA ARG A 194 -15.52 -5.81 -30.52
C ARG A 194 -16.60 -6.87 -30.43
N SER A 195 -16.59 -7.65 -29.36
CA SER A 195 -17.57 -8.71 -29.13
C SER A 195 -17.85 -8.86 -27.64
N ILE A 196 -19.14 -8.85 -27.29
CA ILE A 196 -19.61 -9.14 -25.95
C ILE A 196 -20.67 -10.24 -26.04
N ARG A 197 -20.47 -11.27 -25.24
CA ARG A 197 -21.49 -12.29 -25.00
C ARG A 197 -22.06 -12.11 -23.59
N LEU A 198 -23.38 -11.86 -23.52
CA LEU A 198 -24.09 -11.73 -22.25
C LEU A 198 -24.82 -13.04 -21.96
N VAL A 199 -24.58 -13.63 -20.79
CA VAL A 199 -25.16 -14.91 -20.38
C VAL A 199 -25.99 -14.70 -19.12
N ALA A 200 -27.29 -15.00 -19.20
CA ALA A 200 -28.20 -15.04 -18.08
C ALA A 200 -28.56 -16.50 -17.77
N GLY A 201 -28.35 -16.91 -16.52
CA GLY A 201 -28.75 -18.23 -16.04
C GLY A 201 -30.29 -18.32 -15.94
N ARG A 202 -30.84 -19.51 -16.15
CA ARG A 202 -32.29 -19.76 -16.00
C ARG A 202 -32.64 -20.27 -14.61
N VAL A 203 -31.70 -20.94 -13.98
CA VAL A 203 -31.85 -21.51 -12.63
C VAL A 203 -30.58 -21.29 -11.83
N THR A 204 -30.71 -21.26 -10.51
CA THR A 204 -29.58 -21.31 -9.57
C THR A 204 -29.00 -22.72 -9.51
N ALA A 205 -27.91 -22.93 -8.78
CA ALA A 205 -27.34 -24.23 -8.51
C ALA A 205 -28.33 -25.16 -7.79
N ASP A 206 -29.23 -24.57 -6.99
CA ASP A 206 -30.27 -25.29 -6.24
C ASP A 206 -31.56 -25.49 -7.04
N GLY A 207 -31.58 -25.10 -8.33
CA GLY A 207 -32.73 -25.31 -9.22
C GLY A 207 -33.80 -24.19 -9.17
N GLU A 208 -33.61 -23.15 -8.38
CA GLU A 208 -34.57 -22.04 -8.29
C GLU A 208 -34.55 -21.18 -9.56
N PRO A 209 -35.71 -20.71 -10.07
CA PRO A 209 -35.81 -19.93 -11.30
C PRO A 209 -35.14 -18.59 -11.16
N MET A 210 -34.31 -18.23 -12.14
CA MET A 210 -33.66 -16.91 -12.23
C MET A 210 -34.25 -16.07 -13.36
N ARG A 211 -34.32 -14.75 -13.14
CA ARG A 211 -34.77 -13.79 -14.15
C ARG A 211 -33.57 -13.13 -14.82
N PRO A 212 -33.63 -12.82 -16.13
CA PRO A 212 -32.61 -12.03 -16.78
C PRO A 212 -32.51 -10.63 -16.14
N SER A 213 -31.31 -10.07 -16.16
CA SER A 213 -31.08 -8.71 -15.69
C SER A 213 -31.95 -7.68 -16.42
N ARG A 214 -32.54 -6.77 -15.67
CA ARG A 214 -33.28 -5.62 -16.24
C ARG A 214 -32.41 -4.74 -17.14
N LEU A 215 -31.08 -4.78 -16.98
CA LEU A 215 -30.16 -4.04 -17.86
C LEU A 215 -30.20 -4.56 -19.29
N LEU A 216 -30.48 -5.85 -19.48
CA LEU A 216 -30.65 -6.45 -20.82
C LEU A 216 -31.95 -6.01 -21.50
N LEU A 217 -32.93 -5.58 -20.74
CA LEU A 217 -34.25 -5.15 -21.20
C LEU A 217 -34.38 -3.64 -21.34
N GLY A 218 -33.28 -2.89 -21.18
CA GLY A 218 -33.24 -1.42 -21.25
C GLY A 218 -33.44 -0.86 -22.67
N CYS A 219 -34.48 -1.27 -23.38
CA CYS A 219 -34.90 -0.78 -24.69
C CYS A 219 -36.43 -0.76 -24.77
N SER A 220 -37.01 -0.23 -25.85
CA SER A 220 -38.44 -0.08 -26.02
C SER A 220 -38.91 -0.62 -27.38
N GLY A 221 -40.21 -0.82 -27.51
CA GLY A 221 -40.86 -1.21 -28.75
C GLY A 221 -40.39 -2.61 -29.24
N ASP A 222 -40.24 -2.75 -30.56
CA ASP A 222 -39.88 -4.02 -31.20
C ASP A 222 -38.54 -4.60 -30.75
N ALA A 223 -37.62 -3.73 -30.36
CA ALA A 223 -36.33 -4.17 -29.83
C ALA A 223 -36.49 -4.88 -28.49
N LEU A 224 -37.40 -4.47 -27.63
CA LEU A 224 -37.70 -5.15 -26.38
C LEU A 224 -38.35 -6.51 -26.64
N ALA A 225 -39.35 -6.56 -27.54
CA ALA A 225 -39.99 -7.82 -27.92
C ALA A 225 -39.00 -8.83 -28.48
N ALA A 226 -38.12 -8.41 -29.38
CA ALA A 226 -37.07 -9.26 -29.95
C ALA A 226 -36.06 -9.76 -28.88
N ARG A 227 -35.70 -8.94 -27.88
CA ARG A 227 -34.83 -9.35 -26.78
C ARG A 227 -35.51 -10.35 -25.85
N VAL A 228 -36.78 -10.11 -25.50
CA VAL A 228 -37.56 -11.03 -24.67
C VAL A 228 -37.66 -12.40 -25.34
N LEU A 229 -37.98 -12.43 -26.63
CA LEU A 229 -38.04 -13.69 -27.38
C LEU A 229 -36.70 -14.41 -27.38
N ARG A 230 -35.57 -13.72 -27.64
CA ARG A 230 -34.23 -14.32 -27.57
C ARG A 230 -33.85 -14.89 -26.21
N LEU A 231 -34.31 -14.26 -25.14
CA LEU A 231 -34.06 -14.74 -23.77
C LEU A 231 -34.99 -15.89 -23.38
N ALA A 232 -36.16 -15.97 -24.02
CA ALA A 232 -37.14 -17.04 -23.82
C ALA A 232 -36.84 -18.30 -24.67
N ASP A 233 -36.25 -18.11 -25.85
CA ASP A 233 -35.89 -19.22 -26.74
C ASP A 233 -34.90 -20.18 -26.07
N GLU A 234 -35.16 -21.46 -26.16
CA GLU A 234 -34.17 -22.46 -25.75
C GLU A 234 -32.92 -22.33 -26.67
N PRO A 235 -31.72 -22.25 -26.08
CA PRO A 235 -30.53 -22.29 -26.90
C PRO A 235 -30.47 -23.66 -27.55
N GLY A 236 -30.79 -23.72 -28.84
CA GLY A 236 -30.50 -24.89 -29.63
C GLY A 236 -29.01 -25.22 -29.53
N PRO A 237 -28.58 -26.46 -29.82
CA PRO A 237 -27.18 -26.84 -29.79
C PRO A 237 -26.40 -25.92 -30.75
N SER A 238 -25.86 -24.83 -30.19
CA SER A 238 -25.05 -23.91 -30.95
C SER A 238 -23.73 -24.58 -31.29
N ALA A 239 -23.65 -25.13 -32.50
CA ALA A 239 -22.39 -25.43 -33.16
C ALA A 239 -21.71 -24.10 -33.56
N ALA A 240 -21.53 -23.19 -32.62
CA ALA A 240 -20.65 -22.05 -32.80
C ALA A 240 -19.22 -22.62 -32.85
N ARG A 241 -18.76 -22.89 -34.05
CA ARG A 241 -17.32 -23.09 -34.30
C ARG A 241 -16.64 -21.81 -33.83
N TRP A 242 -15.92 -21.90 -32.74
CA TRP A 242 -14.90 -20.92 -32.40
C TRP A 242 -13.85 -20.97 -33.52
N SER A 243 -13.98 -20.12 -34.52
CA SER A 243 -12.83 -19.76 -35.30
C SER A 243 -12.06 -18.75 -34.46
N ALA A 244 -11.09 -19.24 -33.72
CA ALA A 244 -10.04 -18.41 -33.19
C ALA A 244 -9.20 -17.96 -34.37
N SER A 245 -9.69 -16.96 -35.13
CA SER A 245 -8.75 -16.10 -35.83
C SER A 245 -8.03 -15.37 -34.74
N ALA A 246 -6.77 -15.73 -34.49
CA ALA A 246 -5.89 -14.91 -33.69
C ALA A 246 -6.11 -13.47 -34.17
N PRO A 247 -6.41 -12.51 -33.29
CA PRO A 247 -6.40 -11.12 -33.71
C PRO A 247 -5.04 -10.91 -34.34
N ALA A 248 -5.00 -10.44 -35.58
CA ALA A 248 -3.80 -9.82 -36.08
C ALA A 248 -3.29 -8.93 -34.98
N GLU A 249 -2.02 -9.06 -34.61
CA GLU A 249 -1.37 -8.29 -33.54
C GLU A 249 -1.81 -6.84 -33.66
N GLY A 250 -2.91 -6.53 -33.03
CA GLY A 250 -3.60 -5.26 -33.16
C GLY A 250 -3.02 -4.39 -32.09
N GLN A 251 -2.10 -3.60 -32.53
CA GLN A 251 -1.63 -2.38 -31.93
C GLN A 251 -2.76 -1.64 -31.19
N PHE A 252 -3.04 -2.01 -30.00
CA PHE A 252 -3.53 -1.09 -29.01
C PHE A 252 -2.33 -0.70 -28.16
N ALA A 253 -1.49 0.16 -28.77
CA ALA A 253 -0.66 1.04 -27.97
C ALA A 253 -1.61 2.21 -27.60
N PRO A 254 -2.12 2.32 -26.37
CA PRO A 254 -2.60 3.61 -25.95
C PRO A 254 -1.41 4.53 -26.14
N SER A 255 -1.51 5.55 -27.00
CA SER A 255 -0.57 6.64 -27.00
C SER A 255 -0.74 7.30 -25.62
N ILE A 256 0.02 6.79 -24.63
CA ILE A 256 0.09 7.34 -23.28
C ILE A 256 0.63 8.77 -23.34
N VAL A 257 1.21 9.11 -24.49
CA VAL A 257 1.70 10.45 -24.81
C VAL A 257 0.84 11.03 -25.94
N PRO A 258 -0.17 11.83 -25.66
CA PRO A 258 -0.79 12.63 -26.70
C PRO A 258 0.23 13.61 -27.24
N GLU A 259 0.37 13.66 -28.55
CA GLU A 259 1.07 14.75 -29.23
C GLU A 259 0.49 16.09 -28.72
N GLY A 260 1.36 16.99 -28.23
CA GLY A 260 0.97 18.31 -27.72
C GLY A 260 0.65 18.39 -26.22
N ALA A 261 0.97 17.40 -25.43
CA ALA A 261 0.86 17.53 -23.98
C ALA A 261 1.80 18.58 -23.42
N SER A 262 1.24 19.56 -22.69
CA SER A 262 1.95 20.67 -22.05
C SER A 262 3.22 20.23 -21.33
N ALA A 263 4.28 21.00 -21.52
CA ALA A 263 5.54 20.77 -20.84
C ALA A 263 5.33 20.66 -19.32
N VAL A 264 5.95 19.66 -18.71
CA VAL A 264 5.95 19.49 -17.26
C VAL A 264 6.75 20.65 -16.66
N GLY A 265 6.09 21.64 -16.07
CA GLY A 265 6.76 22.84 -15.55
C GLY A 265 7.41 22.67 -14.18
N THR A 266 7.05 21.61 -13.45
CA THR A 266 7.56 21.38 -12.08
C THR A 266 7.77 19.89 -11.81
N ILE A 267 8.71 19.56 -10.92
CA ILE A 267 8.86 18.21 -10.34
C ILE A 267 9.07 18.33 -8.83
N SER A 268 8.38 17.47 -8.06
CA SER A 268 8.60 17.40 -6.62
C SER A 268 9.86 16.60 -6.28
N VAL A 269 10.46 16.89 -5.13
CA VAL A 269 11.60 16.09 -4.62
C VAL A 269 11.28 14.59 -4.55
N THR A 270 10.05 14.22 -4.22
CA THR A 270 9.57 12.84 -4.22
C THR A 270 9.26 12.30 -5.61
N GLY A 271 9.03 13.16 -6.60
CA GLY A 271 8.75 12.76 -7.99
C GLY A 271 9.95 12.10 -8.68
N PHE A 272 11.16 12.29 -8.17
CA PHE A 272 12.35 11.59 -8.67
C PHE A 272 12.33 10.10 -8.34
N ARG A 273 11.75 9.73 -7.21
CA ARG A 273 11.53 8.33 -6.87
C ARG A 273 10.61 7.64 -7.89
N ASP A 274 9.53 8.33 -8.28
CA ASP A 274 8.64 7.84 -9.34
C ASP A 274 9.39 7.65 -10.67
N TRP A 275 10.31 8.56 -10.99
CA TRP A 275 11.15 8.45 -12.19
C TRP A 275 12.06 7.22 -12.17
N PHE A 276 12.74 6.97 -11.04
CA PHE A 276 13.60 5.79 -10.89
C PHE A 276 12.82 4.49 -10.89
N GLU A 277 11.56 4.54 -10.51
CA GLU A 277 10.68 3.39 -10.58
C GLU A 277 10.21 3.15 -12.02
N SER A 278 9.70 4.16 -12.68
CA SER A 278 9.42 4.21 -14.13
C SER A 278 9.22 5.66 -14.59
N PRO A 279 9.92 6.11 -15.63
CA PRO A 279 9.67 7.41 -16.24
C PRO A 279 8.21 7.63 -16.64
N ALA A 280 7.53 6.59 -17.11
CA ALA A 280 6.12 6.62 -17.46
C ALA A 280 5.21 6.95 -16.27
N LEU A 281 5.57 6.56 -15.04
CA LEU A 281 4.82 6.86 -13.83
C LEU A 281 4.78 8.38 -13.56
N VAL A 282 5.90 9.09 -13.77
CA VAL A 282 5.96 10.56 -13.66
C VAL A 282 5.00 11.21 -14.65
N ARG A 283 4.89 10.64 -15.85
CA ARG A 283 3.98 11.14 -16.88
C ARG A 283 2.52 10.91 -16.50
N LEU A 284 2.17 9.70 -16.07
CA LEU A 284 0.81 9.33 -15.68
C LEU A 284 0.28 10.16 -14.51
N LYS A 285 1.07 10.31 -13.45
CA LYS A 285 0.69 11.11 -12.27
C LYS A 285 0.47 12.60 -12.58
N ARG A 286 0.98 13.08 -13.70
CA ARG A 286 0.93 14.50 -14.08
C ARG A 286 0.00 14.82 -15.23
N ASP A 287 -0.60 13.83 -15.85
CA ASP A 287 -1.62 14.07 -16.87
C ASP A 287 -2.87 14.65 -16.19
N PRO A 288 -3.24 15.92 -16.47
CA PRO A 288 -4.39 16.56 -15.82
C PRO A 288 -5.74 15.90 -16.17
N ARG A 289 -5.74 15.02 -17.17
CA ARG A 289 -6.92 14.24 -17.57
C ARG A 289 -7.08 12.97 -16.77
N LEU A 290 -5.99 12.48 -16.15
CA LEU A 290 -5.99 11.33 -15.28
C LEU A 290 -6.09 11.83 -13.83
N ARG A 291 -7.30 11.83 -13.29
CA ARG A 291 -7.49 12.02 -11.86
C ARG A 291 -7.67 10.65 -11.23
N LEU A 292 -6.76 10.28 -10.35
CA LEU A 292 -7.02 9.20 -9.42
C LEU A 292 -8.09 9.72 -8.45
N GLU A 293 -9.27 9.14 -8.52
CA GLU A 293 -10.15 9.22 -7.36
C GLU A 293 -9.46 8.35 -6.29
N GLU A 294 -8.89 8.99 -5.31
CA GLU A 294 -8.53 8.29 -4.09
C GLU A 294 -9.82 7.63 -3.59
N PRO A 295 -9.85 6.31 -3.44
CA PRO A 295 -11.01 5.66 -2.86
C PRO A 295 -11.25 6.38 -1.55
N SER A 296 -12.41 7.04 -1.44
CA SER A 296 -12.83 7.65 -0.18
C SER A 296 -12.61 6.60 0.88
N ALA A 297 -11.65 6.83 1.74
CA ALA A 297 -11.31 5.93 2.84
C ALA A 297 -12.48 5.92 3.84
N ALA A 298 -13.57 5.31 3.42
CA ALA A 298 -14.60 4.82 4.31
C ALA A 298 -14.11 3.51 4.97
N GLY A 299 -12.81 3.39 5.14
CA GLY A 299 -12.18 2.32 5.88
C GLY A 299 -12.49 2.49 7.37
N ASP A 300 -12.55 1.38 8.07
CA ASP A 300 -12.73 1.37 9.51
C ASP A 300 -11.44 1.77 10.24
N GLU A 301 -10.33 2.03 9.50
CA GLU A 301 -9.01 2.38 10.00
C GLU A 301 -8.23 3.27 8.99
N LEU A 302 -7.19 3.95 9.47
CA LEU A 302 -6.27 4.71 8.64
C LEU A 302 -5.38 3.77 7.84
N ASP A 303 -5.21 4.08 6.57
CA ASP A 303 -4.16 3.48 5.77
C ASP A 303 -2.77 3.98 6.21
N PRO A 304 -1.68 3.37 5.78
CA PRO A 304 -0.33 3.79 6.18
C PRO A 304 -0.01 5.25 5.85
N MET A 305 -0.57 5.80 4.77
CA MET A 305 -0.37 7.19 4.37
C MET A 305 -1.12 8.14 5.30
N GLY A 306 -2.39 7.85 5.60
CA GLY A 306 -3.21 8.61 6.55
C GLY A 306 -2.64 8.60 7.96
N PHE A 307 -2.12 7.43 8.40
CA PHE A 307 -1.42 7.33 9.68
C PHE A 307 -0.16 8.21 9.70
N GLY A 308 0.64 8.18 8.64
CA GLY A 308 1.82 9.04 8.48
C GLY A 308 1.45 10.51 8.53
N SER A 309 0.44 10.92 7.75
CA SER A 309 -0.04 12.30 7.70
C SER A 309 -0.51 12.81 9.06
N LEU A 310 -1.19 11.99 9.85
CA LEU A 310 -1.61 12.33 11.20
C LEU A 310 -0.41 12.61 12.14
N VAL A 311 0.61 11.75 12.10
CA VAL A 311 1.82 11.94 12.92
C VAL A 311 2.60 13.18 12.46
N HIS A 312 2.76 13.40 11.14
CA HIS A 312 3.40 14.59 10.59
C HIS A 312 2.68 15.87 11.02
N ALA A 313 1.36 15.91 10.94
CA ALA A 313 0.57 17.08 11.37
C ALA A 313 0.75 17.39 12.87
N ALA A 314 0.83 16.36 13.72
CA ALA A 314 1.12 16.55 15.14
C ALA A 314 2.53 17.10 15.38
N LEU A 315 3.52 16.59 14.64
CA LEU A 315 4.91 17.08 14.72
C LEU A 315 5.07 18.49 14.16
N GLU A 316 4.34 18.83 13.09
CA GLU A 316 4.24 20.19 12.57
C GLU A 316 3.69 21.14 13.65
N ARG A 317 2.54 20.79 14.24
CA ARG A 317 1.90 21.62 15.24
C ARG A 317 2.78 21.85 16.47
N TRP A 318 3.40 20.78 16.99
CA TRP A 318 4.40 20.88 18.05
C TRP A 318 5.61 21.71 17.63
N GLY A 319 6.12 21.49 16.43
CA GLY A 319 7.32 22.15 15.91
C GLY A 319 7.14 23.65 15.71
N LEU A 320 5.94 24.12 15.34
CA LEU A 320 5.62 25.55 15.27
C LEU A 320 5.79 26.24 16.63
N ASP A 321 5.31 25.62 17.70
CA ASP A 321 5.46 26.16 19.05
C ASP A 321 6.92 26.10 19.51
N GLU A 322 7.65 25.02 19.18
CA GLU A 322 9.05 24.88 19.53
C GLU A 322 9.95 25.89 18.78
N CYS A 323 9.65 26.20 17.51
CA CYS A 323 10.34 27.23 16.72
C CYS A 323 10.24 28.62 17.40
N ALA A 324 9.11 28.94 18.00
CA ALA A 324 8.86 30.22 18.65
C ALA A 324 9.61 30.38 19.98
N ARG A 325 10.10 29.29 20.58
CA ARG A 325 10.85 29.34 21.86
C ARG A 325 12.22 29.95 21.64
N ALA A 326 12.67 30.77 22.58
CA ALA A 326 14.03 31.33 22.56
C ALA A 326 15.09 30.25 22.82
N VAL A 327 14.79 29.30 23.71
CA VAL A 327 15.67 28.17 24.09
C VAL A 327 14.93 26.87 23.81
N PRO A 328 15.60 25.87 23.19
CA PRO A 328 14.99 24.58 22.89
C PRO A 328 14.62 23.82 24.17
N THR A 329 13.54 23.04 24.09
CA THR A 329 13.08 22.20 25.20
C THR A 329 13.97 20.97 25.34
N VAL A 330 14.72 20.86 26.42
CA VAL A 330 15.66 19.75 26.69
C VAL A 330 15.10 18.69 27.66
N ASP A 331 13.98 18.97 28.32
CA ASP A 331 13.31 18.02 29.19
C ASP A 331 12.37 17.11 28.39
N ALA A 332 12.64 15.81 28.42
CA ALA A 332 11.87 14.81 27.67
C ALA A 332 10.39 14.77 28.06
N SER A 333 10.10 14.95 29.37
CA SER A 333 8.71 14.95 29.85
C SER A 333 7.93 16.18 29.40
N ALA A 334 8.62 17.32 29.25
CA ALA A 334 8.00 18.52 28.70
C ALA A 334 7.74 18.36 27.19
N VAL A 335 8.69 17.82 26.44
CA VAL A 335 8.50 17.54 25.00
C VAL A 335 7.37 16.52 24.81
N GLU A 336 7.32 15.45 25.61
CA GLU A 336 6.25 14.45 25.54
C GLU A 336 4.87 15.07 25.75
N ARG A 337 4.72 15.84 26.84
CA ARG A 337 3.45 16.52 27.13
C ARG A 337 3.02 17.43 25.99
N ASP A 338 3.96 18.23 25.45
CA ASP A 338 3.65 19.23 24.45
C ASP A 338 3.34 18.58 23.08
N VAL A 339 4.04 17.52 22.69
CA VAL A 339 3.76 16.81 21.42
C VAL A 339 2.47 15.99 21.48
N LEU A 340 2.13 15.42 22.65
CA LEU A 340 0.86 14.72 22.82
C LEU A 340 -0.33 15.69 22.86
N ALA A 341 -0.16 16.89 23.43
CA ALA A 341 -1.17 17.95 23.35
C ALA A 341 -1.39 18.39 21.90
N ALA A 342 -0.33 18.60 21.12
CA ALA A 342 -0.42 18.90 19.70
C ALA A 342 -1.12 17.78 18.90
N PHE A 343 -0.86 16.51 19.23
CA PHE A 343 -1.54 15.38 18.65
C PHE A 343 -3.05 15.38 18.93
N ASP A 344 -3.45 15.68 20.17
CA ASP A 344 -4.86 15.75 20.54
C ASP A 344 -5.59 16.91 19.84
N GLU A 345 -4.95 18.07 19.64
CA GLU A 345 -5.47 19.17 18.82
C GLU A 345 -5.70 18.75 17.36
N VAL A 346 -4.70 18.13 16.74
CA VAL A 346 -4.77 17.65 15.36
C VAL A 346 -5.85 16.57 15.22
N ARG A 347 -5.89 15.61 16.14
CA ARG A 347 -6.92 14.56 16.17
C ARG A 347 -8.33 15.16 16.24
N ALA A 348 -8.54 16.14 17.11
CA ALA A 348 -9.83 16.79 17.26
C ALA A 348 -10.27 17.58 16.01
N THR A 349 -9.30 18.06 15.23
CA THR A 349 -9.56 18.79 13.97
C THR A 349 -9.83 17.85 12.81
N MET A 350 -9.05 16.76 12.69
CA MET A 350 -9.13 15.84 11.55
C MET A 350 -10.26 14.82 11.68
N PHE A 351 -10.65 14.46 12.91
CA PHE A 351 -11.62 13.40 13.16
C PHE A 351 -12.81 13.89 13.97
N SER A 352 -14.01 13.53 13.54
CA SER A 352 -15.23 13.80 14.32
C SER A 352 -15.26 12.94 15.59
N ARG A 353 -16.04 13.37 16.60
CA ARG A 353 -16.17 12.64 17.89
C ARG A 353 -16.70 11.21 17.80
N ALA A 354 -17.23 10.80 16.65
CA ALA A 354 -17.76 9.45 16.42
C ALA A 354 -16.72 8.56 15.73
N VAL A 355 -15.54 8.42 16.33
CA VAL A 355 -14.46 7.59 15.79
C VAL A 355 -14.68 6.12 16.18
N ARG A 356 -14.44 5.18 15.26
CA ARG A 356 -14.58 3.74 15.51
C ARG A 356 -13.38 3.20 16.30
N GLY A 357 -13.56 2.07 16.98
CA GLY A 357 -12.53 1.49 17.85
C GLY A 357 -11.18 1.21 17.19
N ALA A 358 -11.14 0.89 15.87
CA ALA A 358 -9.89 0.70 15.14
C ALA A 358 -9.02 1.96 15.09
N TYR A 359 -9.61 3.14 14.94
CA TYR A 359 -8.89 4.42 15.00
C TYR A 359 -8.27 4.66 16.38
N GLU A 360 -8.96 4.28 17.46
CA GLU A 360 -8.42 4.46 18.82
C GLU A 360 -7.15 3.64 19.05
N VAL A 361 -7.08 2.44 18.47
CA VAL A 361 -5.85 1.63 18.49
C VAL A 361 -4.73 2.34 17.72
N GLN A 362 -5.01 2.88 16.54
CA GLN A 362 -4.02 3.61 15.75
C GLN A 362 -3.59 4.92 16.44
N PHE A 363 -4.48 5.61 17.11
CA PHE A 363 -4.14 6.79 17.91
C PHE A 363 -3.23 6.43 19.09
N ALA A 364 -3.49 5.32 19.77
CA ALA A 364 -2.61 4.84 20.82
C ALA A 364 -1.21 4.49 20.28
N LEU A 365 -1.12 3.84 19.09
CA LEU A 365 0.14 3.57 18.42
C LEU A 365 0.89 4.85 18.02
N ALA A 366 0.18 5.87 17.53
CA ALA A 366 0.78 7.18 17.24
C ALA A 366 1.34 7.83 18.52
N CYS A 367 0.61 7.79 19.62
CA CYS A 367 1.08 8.31 20.91
C CYS A 367 2.36 7.60 21.38
N GLU A 368 2.47 6.27 21.23
CA GLU A 368 3.70 5.53 21.58
C GLU A 368 4.90 6.01 20.75
N ARG A 369 4.73 6.21 19.44
CA ARG A 369 5.79 6.75 18.57
C ARG A 369 6.16 8.18 18.94
N LEU A 370 5.18 9.01 19.32
CA LEU A 370 5.43 10.38 19.76
C LEU A 370 6.13 10.45 21.12
N ARG A 371 5.90 9.50 22.03
CA ARG A 371 6.67 9.36 23.27
C ARG A 371 8.14 9.02 22.99
N ALA A 372 8.37 8.08 22.07
CA ALA A 372 9.74 7.77 21.62
C ALA A 372 10.41 8.98 20.97
N PHE A 373 9.67 9.74 20.15
CA PHE A 373 10.14 11.01 19.60
C PHE A 373 10.62 11.96 20.69
N ALA A 374 9.83 12.16 21.75
CA ALA A 374 10.15 13.11 22.81
C ALA A 374 11.50 12.83 23.47
N LEU A 375 11.82 11.57 23.74
CA LEU A 375 13.12 11.16 24.30
C LEU A 375 14.28 11.54 23.40
N HIS A 376 14.17 11.24 22.11
CA HIS A 376 15.23 11.53 21.14
C HIS A 376 15.33 13.03 20.84
N GLN A 377 14.21 13.74 20.81
CA GLN A 377 14.15 15.18 20.63
C GLN A 377 14.83 15.93 21.77
N ALA A 378 14.53 15.58 23.01
CA ALA A 378 15.15 16.19 24.17
C ALA A 378 16.68 15.98 24.17
N ARG A 379 17.14 14.78 23.80
CA ARG A 379 18.56 14.44 23.66
C ARG A 379 19.21 15.27 22.52
N TRP A 380 18.53 15.45 21.39
CA TRP A 380 19.01 16.27 20.28
C TRP A 380 19.10 17.74 20.66
N ALA A 381 18.09 18.26 21.36
CA ALA A 381 18.08 19.62 21.87
C ALA A 381 19.19 19.86 22.92
N SER A 382 19.48 18.89 23.80
CA SER A 382 20.54 18.98 24.80
C SER A 382 21.96 19.07 24.17
N GLN A 383 22.09 18.66 22.90
CA GLN A 383 23.33 18.82 22.12
C GLN A 383 23.45 20.21 21.48
N GLY A 384 22.52 21.12 21.71
CA GLY A 384 22.54 22.50 21.18
C GLY A 384 21.70 22.71 19.92
N TRP A 385 20.99 21.69 19.44
CA TRP A 385 20.14 21.80 18.25
C TRP A 385 18.78 22.44 18.59
N LYS A 386 18.38 23.42 17.79
CA LYS A 386 17.09 24.11 17.90
C LYS A 386 16.28 23.91 16.62
N VAL A 387 15.00 23.62 16.74
CA VAL A 387 14.06 23.63 15.61
C VAL A 387 13.96 25.05 15.06
N ALA A 388 14.36 25.26 13.82
CA ALA A 388 14.38 26.56 13.18
C ALA A 388 13.22 26.75 12.19
N ARG A 389 12.82 25.71 11.48
CA ARG A 389 11.69 25.71 10.55
C ARG A 389 11.01 24.34 10.53
N VAL A 390 9.70 24.34 10.29
CA VAL A 390 8.89 23.12 10.05
C VAL A 390 8.06 23.31 8.80
N GLU A 391 7.76 22.22 8.11
CA GLU A 391 6.91 22.14 6.90
C GLU A 391 7.24 23.24 5.86
N LEU A 392 8.53 23.41 5.59
CA LEU A 392 9.02 24.47 4.71
C LEU A 392 8.74 24.14 3.25
N GLY A 393 7.71 24.77 2.67
CA GLY A 393 7.22 24.51 1.31
C GLY A 393 7.89 25.39 0.26
N PHE A 394 8.25 24.78 -0.88
CA PHE A 394 8.82 25.44 -2.06
C PHE A 394 7.93 25.16 -3.28
N GLY A 395 7.38 26.21 -3.88
CA GLY A 395 6.42 26.08 -4.98
C GLY A 395 5.09 25.45 -4.57
N ILE A 396 4.84 25.38 -3.27
CA ILE A 396 3.64 24.86 -2.65
C ILE A 396 3.07 25.95 -1.75
N GLY A 397 1.80 26.25 -1.88
CA GLY A 397 1.12 27.28 -1.09
C GLY A 397 0.62 28.44 -1.92
N GLY A 398 -0.20 29.29 -1.27
CA GLY A 398 -0.80 30.47 -1.88
C GLY A 398 0.17 31.64 -2.07
N PRO A 399 -0.36 32.85 -2.35
CA PRO A 399 0.42 34.07 -2.52
C PRO A 399 1.33 34.32 -1.31
N GLY A 400 2.65 34.44 -1.53
CA GLY A 400 3.66 34.63 -0.48
C GLY A 400 4.49 33.39 -0.15
N GLY A 401 4.25 32.23 -0.77
CA GLY A 401 5.07 31.03 -0.64
C GLY A 401 6.47 31.19 -1.25
N ILE A 402 7.41 30.35 -0.83
CA ILE A 402 8.77 30.34 -1.37
C ILE A 402 8.73 29.85 -2.81
N GLU A 403 9.34 30.59 -3.71
CA GLU A 403 9.41 30.21 -5.12
C GLU A 403 10.24 28.93 -5.30
N ALA A 404 9.75 28.02 -6.13
CA ALA A 404 10.46 26.81 -6.49
C ALA A 404 11.70 27.14 -7.34
N PRO A 405 12.90 26.71 -6.94
CA PRO A 405 14.10 26.94 -7.73
C PRO A 405 14.09 26.13 -9.04
N LEU A 406 14.82 26.60 -10.03
CA LEU A 406 15.09 25.85 -11.25
C LEU A 406 16.08 24.70 -10.98
N ILE A 407 15.95 23.62 -11.73
CA ILE A 407 16.88 22.48 -11.66
C ILE A 407 18.00 22.71 -12.68
N GLY A 408 19.10 23.33 -12.21
CA GLY A 408 20.24 23.62 -13.07
C GLY A 408 19.89 24.63 -14.16
N ASP A 409 20.14 24.27 -15.42
CA ASP A 409 19.86 25.02 -16.64
C ASP A 409 18.50 24.70 -17.28
N ALA A 410 17.77 23.74 -16.67
CA ALA A 410 16.45 23.36 -17.11
C ALA A 410 15.38 24.42 -16.75
N SER A 411 14.33 24.51 -17.52
CA SER A 411 13.15 25.34 -17.20
C SER A 411 12.26 24.72 -16.12
N LEU A 412 12.53 23.43 -15.78
CA LEU A 412 11.79 22.65 -14.79
C LEU A 412 12.10 23.15 -13.38
N ARG A 413 11.04 23.44 -12.61
CA ARG A 413 11.17 23.90 -11.23
C ARG A 413 11.06 22.76 -10.24
N LEU A 414 11.91 22.80 -9.20
CA LEU A 414 11.93 21.83 -8.12
C LEU A 414 10.95 22.25 -7.03
N THR A 415 9.85 21.52 -6.87
CA THR A 415 8.91 21.73 -5.77
C THR A 415 9.14 20.73 -4.64
N GLY A 416 8.75 21.07 -3.44
CA GLY A 416 8.86 20.15 -2.31
C GLY A 416 8.53 20.81 -1.00
N ARG A 417 8.46 19.97 0.02
CA ARG A 417 8.28 20.40 1.40
C ARG A 417 9.34 19.69 2.25
N ILE A 418 10.00 20.46 3.10
CA ILE A 418 10.98 19.95 4.04
C ILE A 418 10.30 19.91 5.40
N ASP A 419 10.18 18.74 5.99
CA ASP A 419 9.43 18.57 7.23
C ASP A 419 10.04 19.38 8.36
N ARG A 420 11.38 19.41 8.45
CA ARG A 420 12.06 20.10 9.52
C ARG A 420 13.46 20.57 9.16
N VAL A 421 13.81 21.79 9.58
CA VAL A 421 15.18 22.34 9.54
C VAL A 421 15.58 22.75 10.94
N ASP A 422 16.70 22.24 11.43
CA ASP A 422 17.28 22.59 12.71
C ASP A 422 18.51 23.47 12.55
N LEU A 423 18.83 24.23 13.58
CA LEU A 423 20.01 25.10 13.64
C LEU A 423 20.83 24.79 14.89
N HIS A 424 22.13 24.67 14.70
CA HIS A 424 23.12 24.59 15.78
C HIS A 424 24.13 25.75 15.63
N PRO A 425 24.52 26.41 16.72
CA PRO A 425 25.39 27.59 16.65
C PRO A 425 26.79 27.29 16.03
N GLU A 426 27.33 26.11 16.26
CA GLU A 426 28.65 25.71 15.74
C GLU A 426 28.57 24.80 14.48
N HIS A 427 27.50 24.03 14.32
CA HIS A 427 27.39 23.02 13.27
C HIS A 427 26.51 23.44 12.09
N GLY A 428 25.93 24.64 12.13
CA GLY A 428 25.04 25.15 11.09
C GLY A 428 23.68 24.44 11.07
N HIS A 429 23.14 24.21 9.88
CA HIS A 429 21.79 23.66 9.75
C HIS A 429 21.82 22.15 9.50
N ALA A 430 20.75 21.47 9.95
CA ALA A 430 20.40 20.11 9.59
C ALA A 430 19.00 20.09 8.96
N ALA A 431 18.80 19.25 7.93
CA ALA A 431 17.50 19.04 7.31
C ALA A 431 17.04 17.62 7.56
N LEU A 432 15.86 17.49 8.14
CA LEU A 432 15.30 16.24 8.61
C LEU A 432 13.94 15.98 7.96
N ASP A 433 13.68 14.73 7.66
CA ASP A 433 12.41 14.25 7.16
C ASP A 433 11.87 13.19 8.14
N TYR A 434 10.59 13.28 8.49
CA TYR A 434 9.97 12.34 9.40
C TYR A 434 9.60 11.03 8.67
N LYS A 435 9.92 9.90 9.26
CA LYS A 435 9.58 8.59 8.69
C LYS A 435 8.82 7.75 9.70
N THR A 436 7.59 7.39 9.34
CA THR A 436 6.66 6.59 10.15
C THR A 436 6.49 5.17 9.62
N SER A 437 7.41 4.70 8.76
CA SER A 437 7.44 3.33 8.24
C SER A 437 7.57 2.29 9.36
N SER A 438 7.25 1.03 9.06
CA SER A 438 7.36 -0.06 10.04
C SER A 438 8.77 -0.24 10.61
N GLU A 439 9.79 -0.04 9.77
CA GLU A 439 11.19 -0.08 10.14
C GLU A 439 11.83 1.32 10.05
N ALA A 440 12.88 1.55 10.84
CA ALA A 440 13.66 2.77 10.77
C ALA A 440 14.54 2.75 9.50
N PRO A 441 14.31 3.64 8.51
CA PRO A 441 15.09 3.64 7.29
C PRO A 441 16.49 4.20 7.53
N ASP A 442 17.46 3.64 6.80
CA ASP A 442 18.81 4.18 6.70
C ASP A 442 18.88 5.12 5.48
N PRO A 443 19.38 6.37 5.62
CA PRO A 443 19.41 7.33 4.51
C PRO A 443 20.13 6.81 3.26
N ASP A 444 21.29 6.17 3.43
CA ASP A 444 22.06 5.69 2.29
C ASP A 444 21.31 4.58 1.53
N ARG A 445 20.80 3.59 2.25
CA ARG A 445 20.07 2.47 1.65
C ARG A 445 18.71 2.86 1.07
N SER A 446 18.10 3.92 1.59
CA SER A 446 16.81 4.43 1.10
C SER A 446 16.97 5.25 -0.18
N HIS A 447 18.16 5.80 -0.43
CA HIS A 447 18.42 6.66 -1.58
C HIS A 447 19.27 6.00 -2.66
N ARG A 448 20.09 4.99 -2.30
CA ARG A 448 21.04 4.36 -3.21
C ARG A 448 21.00 2.84 -3.11
N ARG A 449 21.15 2.19 -4.26
CA ARG A 449 21.41 0.74 -4.32
C ARG A 449 22.85 0.44 -3.93
N ARG A 450 23.15 -0.83 -3.65
CA ARG A 450 24.53 -1.28 -3.31
C ARG A 450 25.55 -1.03 -4.44
N ASP A 451 25.09 -0.92 -5.67
CA ASP A 451 25.91 -0.59 -6.85
C ASP A 451 26.09 0.92 -7.06
N GLY A 452 25.63 1.74 -6.12
CA GLY A 452 25.76 3.20 -6.12
C GLY A 452 24.67 3.93 -6.90
N ARG A 453 23.79 3.26 -7.64
CA ARG A 453 22.70 3.91 -8.39
C ARG A 453 21.66 4.51 -7.47
N TRP A 454 21.18 5.71 -7.82
CA TRP A 454 20.10 6.39 -7.11
C TRP A 454 18.76 5.69 -7.31
N ILE A 455 17.93 5.72 -6.28
CA ILE A 455 16.53 5.25 -6.28
C ILE A 455 15.58 6.30 -5.68
N ASP A 456 16.14 7.33 -5.03
CA ASP A 456 15.42 8.45 -4.47
C ASP A 456 16.40 9.63 -4.32
N LEU A 457 15.95 10.87 -4.58
CA LEU A 457 16.76 12.07 -4.44
C LEU A 457 16.21 13.05 -3.38
N GLN A 458 15.22 12.66 -2.57
CA GLN A 458 14.54 13.56 -1.64
C GLN A 458 15.51 14.30 -0.73
N LEU A 459 16.32 13.59 0.06
CA LEU A 459 17.24 14.22 1.00
C LEU A 459 18.36 15.05 0.31
N PRO A 460 19.04 14.56 -0.74
CA PRO A 460 20.02 15.40 -1.45
C PRO A 460 19.42 16.69 -2.00
N LEU A 461 18.20 16.64 -2.54
CA LEU A 461 17.54 17.79 -3.14
C LEU A 461 17.01 18.79 -2.10
N TYR A 462 16.85 18.41 -0.84
CA TYR A 462 16.60 19.37 0.24
C TYR A 462 17.69 20.43 0.32
N ARG A 463 18.95 20.07 0.01
CA ARG A 463 20.04 21.07 -0.09
C ARG A 463 19.80 22.10 -1.19
N VAL A 464 19.31 21.66 -2.34
CA VAL A 464 19.02 22.56 -3.47
C VAL A 464 17.92 23.54 -3.07
N LEU A 465 16.85 23.04 -2.45
CA LEU A 465 15.76 23.89 -1.95
C LEU A 465 16.26 24.90 -0.92
N LEU A 466 17.01 24.45 0.09
CA LEU A 466 17.50 25.32 1.16
C LEU A 466 18.53 26.35 0.67
N ARG A 467 19.38 25.94 -0.27
CA ARG A 467 20.37 26.86 -0.90
C ARG A 467 19.68 28.00 -1.63
N SER A 468 18.52 27.82 -2.23
CA SER A 468 17.76 28.86 -2.93
C SER A 468 17.30 30.00 -2.01
N ILE A 469 17.24 29.75 -0.70
CA ILE A 469 16.90 30.72 0.34
C ILE A 469 18.10 31.08 1.23
N GLY A 470 19.34 30.79 0.79
CA GLY A 470 20.55 31.11 1.51
C GLY A 470 20.92 30.22 2.69
N ILE A 471 20.23 29.07 2.86
CA ILE A 471 20.53 28.12 3.93
C ILE A 471 21.48 27.03 3.39
N ALA A 472 22.67 26.93 3.97
CA ALA A 472 23.62 25.86 3.68
C ALA A 472 23.49 24.72 4.67
N VAL A 473 23.48 23.47 4.13
CA VAL A 473 23.43 22.23 4.91
C VAL A 473 24.56 21.33 4.46
N ALA A 474 25.36 20.83 5.40
CA ALA A 474 26.40 19.84 5.09
C ALA A 474 25.76 18.48 4.71
N PRO A 475 26.38 17.70 3.80
CA PRO A 475 25.85 16.38 3.42
C PRO A 475 25.53 15.47 4.61
N THR A 476 26.42 15.42 5.60
CA THR A 476 26.27 14.64 6.83
C THR A 476 25.17 15.14 7.79
N ARG A 477 24.55 16.27 7.48
CA ARG A 477 23.45 16.89 8.24
C ARG A 477 22.08 16.75 7.56
N LEU A 478 22.02 15.91 6.55
CA LEU A 478 20.78 15.41 5.98
C LEU A 478 20.39 14.11 6.67
N GLY A 479 19.12 13.89 6.92
CA GLY A 479 18.73 12.66 7.59
C GLY A 479 17.24 12.51 7.83
N TYR A 480 16.93 11.44 8.54
CA TYR A 480 15.59 11.09 8.98
C TYR A 480 15.45 11.24 10.49
N PHE A 481 14.28 11.67 10.92
CA PHE A 481 13.80 11.38 12.26
C PHE A 481 12.84 10.20 12.15
N ALA A 482 13.33 9.00 12.43
CA ALA A 482 12.58 7.77 12.26
C ALA A 482 11.70 7.48 13.48
N LEU A 483 10.44 7.16 13.21
CA LEU A 483 9.40 6.80 14.18
C LEU A 483 8.77 5.46 13.77
N PRO A 484 9.53 4.36 13.83
CA PRO A 484 9.08 3.05 13.37
C PRO A 484 8.01 2.44 14.29
N SER A 485 7.48 1.28 13.89
CA SER A 485 6.51 0.54 14.71
C SER A 485 7.10 0.07 16.03
N ASN A 486 8.39 -0.25 16.06
CA ASN A 486 9.12 -0.52 17.30
C ASN A 486 9.71 0.79 17.86
N PRO A 487 9.19 1.34 18.97
CA PRO A 487 9.67 2.58 19.55
C PRO A 487 11.16 2.57 19.96
N ASP A 488 11.72 1.41 20.30
CA ASP A 488 13.13 1.28 20.67
C ASP A 488 14.09 1.57 19.50
N ALA A 489 13.60 1.42 18.28
CA ALA A 489 14.35 1.72 17.06
C ALA A 489 14.16 3.17 16.57
N ALA A 490 13.38 3.99 17.28
CA ALA A 490 13.18 5.39 16.95
C ALA A 490 14.46 6.21 17.06
N GLY A 491 14.48 7.37 16.44
CA GLY A 491 15.55 8.35 16.58
C GLY A 491 16.11 8.88 15.26
N LEU A 492 17.14 9.69 15.40
CA LEU A 492 17.82 10.32 14.28
C LEU A 492 18.66 9.32 13.49
N ARG A 493 18.57 9.39 12.18
CA ARG A 493 19.36 8.61 11.21
C ARG A 493 19.96 9.60 10.21
N MET A 494 21.22 9.99 10.45
CA MET A 494 21.92 10.96 9.61
C MET A 494 22.68 10.26 8.48
N ALA A 495 22.83 10.94 7.35
CA ALA A 495 23.57 10.46 6.18
C ALA A 495 25.10 10.59 6.40
N HIS A 496 25.64 9.93 7.43
CA HIS A 496 27.05 10.06 7.83
C HIS A 496 28.05 9.64 6.73
N GLY A 497 27.64 8.77 5.82
CA GLY A 497 28.47 8.33 4.68
C GLY A 497 28.46 9.26 3.48
N TRP A 498 27.72 10.36 3.52
CA TRP A 498 27.63 11.29 2.40
C TRP A 498 28.65 12.43 2.52
N ASP A 499 29.31 12.69 1.40
CA ASP A 499 30.21 13.83 1.21
C ASP A 499 29.70 14.75 0.08
N GLU A 500 30.46 15.79 -0.23
CA GLU A 500 30.11 16.73 -1.30
C GLU A 500 30.05 16.04 -2.68
N ALA A 501 30.87 15.02 -2.92
CA ALA A 501 30.86 14.30 -4.19
C ALA A 501 29.55 13.51 -4.38
N VAL A 502 29.08 12.82 -3.32
CA VAL A 502 27.82 12.08 -3.33
C VAL A 502 26.63 13.00 -3.61
N VAL A 503 26.57 14.16 -2.95
CA VAL A 503 25.44 15.09 -3.14
C VAL A 503 25.52 15.81 -4.50
N SER A 504 26.73 16.13 -4.99
CA SER A 504 26.92 16.68 -6.33
C SER A 504 26.47 15.70 -7.42
N ASP A 505 26.76 14.40 -7.27
CA ASP A 505 26.28 13.34 -8.17
C ASP A 505 24.75 13.26 -8.18
N ALA A 506 24.08 13.36 -7.02
CA ALA A 506 22.63 13.44 -6.93
C ALA A 506 22.04 14.66 -7.65
N GLU A 507 22.67 15.83 -7.49
CA GLU A 507 22.25 17.07 -8.18
C GLU A 507 22.45 16.95 -9.69
N GLU A 508 23.52 16.29 -10.15
CA GLU A 508 23.77 16.05 -11.57
C GLU A 508 22.76 15.07 -12.16
N GLU A 509 22.43 14.01 -11.43
CA GLU A 509 21.39 13.07 -11.83
C GLU A 509 20.02 13.76 -11.90
N ALA A 510 19.69 14.63 -10.95
CA ALA A 510 18.46 15.42 -11.02
C ALA A 510 18.40 16.32 -12.27
N ARG A 511 19.53 16.96 -12.63
CA ARG A 511 19.63 17.77 -13.87
C ARG A 511 19.47 16.92 -15.12
N ARG A 512 20.07 15.73 -15.14
CA ARG A 512 19.92 14.77 -16.24
C ARG A 512 18.46 14.40 -16.44
N ILE A 513 17.78 14.04 -15.36
CA ILE A 513 16.35 13.67 -15.38
C ILE A 513 15.48 14.86 -15.82
N ALA A 514 15.76 16.07 -15.32
CA ALA A 514 15.03 17.26 -15.70
C ALA A 514 15.09 17.52 -17.21
N ARG A 515 16.26 17.37 -17.82
CA ARG A 515 16.44 17.50 -19.29
C ARG A 515 15.64 16.43 -20.07
N LEU A 516 15.60 15.20 -19.60
CA LEU A 516 14.80 14.14 -20.21
C LEU A 516 13.29 14.44 -20.14
N ILE A 517 12.83 14.94 -19.00
CA ILE A 517 11.43 15.34 -18.81
C ILE A 517 11.07 16.50 -19.75
N GLU A 518 11.94 17.50 -19.90
CA GLU A 518 11.73 18.64 -20.81
C GLU A 518 11.73 18.21 -22.28
N ALA A 519 12.56 17.23 -22.63
CA ALA A 519 12.59 16.64 -23.96
C ALA A 519 11.38 15.72 -24.23
N GLY A 520 10.49 15.52 -23.26
CA GLY A 520 9.35 14.61 -23.36
C GLY A 520 9.75 13.13 -23.43
N GLN A 521 10.94 12.78 -23.00
CA GLN A 521 11.48 11.42 -23.02
C GLN A 521 11.10 10.69 -21.73
N PHE A 522 10.04 9.92 -21.81
CA PHE A 522 9.51 9.10 -20.70
C PHE A 522 9.58 7.61 -21.03
N ASP A 523 10.54 7.23 -21.87
CA ASP A 523 10.69 5.86 -22.31
C ASP A 523 11.15 4.96 -21.16
N ASP A 524 10.49 3.81 -21.07
CA ASP A 524 10.74 2.74 -20.12
C ASP A 524 11.11 1.49 -20.96
N ASP A 525 12.01 0.67 -20.47
CA ASP A 525 12.41 -0.58 -21.12
C ASP A 525 11.30 -1.65 -21.13
N GLY A 526 10.12 -1.30 -20.60
CA GLY A 526 8.96 -2.18 -20.51
C GLY A 526 9.12 -3.31 -19.51
N SER A 527 10.17 -3.30 -18.69
CA SER A 527 10.42 -4.30 -17.66
C SER A 527 9.68 -4.01 -16.35
N TRP A 528 9.35 -2.74 -16.13
CA TRP A 528 8.67 -2.32 -14.91
C TRP A 528 7.27 -2.95 -14.80
N ARG A 529 6.95 -3.38 -13.60
CA ARG A 529 5.63 -3.89 -13.23
C ARG A 529 5.17 -3.16 -11.98
N PRO A 530 4.07 -2.41 -12.05
CA PRO A 530 3.53 -1.73 -10.87
C PRO A 530 3.05 -2.77 -9.86
N ASP A 531 3.40 -2.52 -8.62
CA ASP A 531 2.85 -3.26 -7.49
C ASP A 531 1.39 -2.82 -7.28
N PRO A 532 0.41 -3.73 -7.38
CA PRO A 532 -1.01 -3.38 -7.21
C PRO A 532 -1.35 -2.73 -5.87
N GLU A 533 -0.58 -3.05 -4.82
CA GLU A 533 -0.79 -2.49 -3.49
C GLU A 533 -0.21 -1.08 -3.33
N ARG A 534 0.75 -0.71 -4.17
CA ARG A 534 1.47 0.56 -4.08
C ARG A 534 1.09 1.58 -5.15
N HIS A 535 0.59 1.10 -6.29
CA HIS A 535 0.37 1.95 -7.45
C HIS A 535 -1.09 1.92 -7.86
N ALA A 536 -1.77 3.01 -7.64
CA ALA A 536 -3.15 3.18 -8.07
C ALA A 536 -3.36 3.04 -9.61
N PHE A 537 -2.28 3.13 -10.40
CA PHE A 537 -2.30 2.88 -11.84
C PHE A 537 -2.07 1.41 -12.22
N ALA A 538 -1.78 0.53 -11.27
CA ALA A 538 -1.51 -0.88 -11.55
C ALA A 538 -2.64 -1.58 -12.34
N PRO A 539 -3.94 -1.33 -12.06
CA PRO A 539 -5.02 -1.92 -12.84
C PRO A 539 -4.98 -1.52 -14.32
N ILE A 540 -4.58 -0.27 -14.61
CA ILE A 540 -4.47 0.20 -16.00
C ILE A 540 -3.25 -0.42 -16.69
N TRP A 541 -2.15 -0.59 -15.96
CA TRP A 541 -0.89 -1.10 -16.48
C TRP A 541 -0.90 -2.61 -16.72
N GLY A 542 -1.61 -3.37 -15.88
CA GLY A 542 -1.63 -4.82 -15.94
C GLY A 542 -2.38 -5.40 -17.13
N VAL A 543 -3.36 -4.69 -17.66
CA VAL A 543 -4.33 -5.21 -18.63
C VAL A 543 -3.94 -4.89 -20.09
N GLY A 544 -3.25 -3.78 -20.35
CA GLY A 544 -2.99 -3.30 -21.73
C GLY A 544 -1.55 -3.39 -22.23
N MET A 545 -0.59 -3.45 -21.34
CA MET A 545 0.82 -3.24 -21.68
C MET A 545 1.58 -4.48 -22.15
N ARG A 546 0.96 -5.66 -22.15
CA ARG A 546 1.57 -6.86 -22.79
C ARG A 546 1.71 -6.72 -24.30
N GLY A 547 0.97 -5.80 -24.94
CA GLY A 547 1.03 -5.50 -26.37
C GLY A 547 2.15 -4.54 -26.80
N LEU A 548 2.78 -3.81 -25.88
CA LEU A 548 3.81 -2.80 -26.18
C LEU A 548 5.20 -3.39 -26.49
N ARG A 549 5.37 -4.72 -26.51
CA ARG A 549 6.61 -5.35 -26.95
C ARG A 549 6.78 -5.44 -28.47
N GLY A 550 5.92 -4.82 -29.26
CA GLY A 550 5.98 -4.76 -30.70
C GLY A 550 6.72 -3.51 -31.20
N GLY A 551 8.02 -3.48 -31.07
CA GLY A 551 9.04 -2.76 -31.73
C GLY A 551 8.68 -1.66 -32.71
N VAL A 552 9.12 -0.49 -32.45
CA VAL A 552 9.77 0.32 -33.46
C VAL A 552 11.28 0.08 -33.26
N ARG A 553 11.86 -0.81 -34.00
CA ARG A 553 13.27 -0.72 -34.36
C ARG A 553 13.37 0.12 -35.64
N PRO A 554 14.38 1.01 -35.72
CA PRO A 554 14.57 1.90 -36.84
C PRO A 554 14.83 1.14 -38.15
#